data_93e60278a236e6696d3f767e8a33f8ce
#
_entry.id   93e60278a236e6696d3f767e8a33f8ce
#
_cell.length_a   1.000
_cell.length_b   1.000
_cell.length_c   1.000
_cell.angle_alpha   90.00
_cell.angle_beta   90.00
_cell.angle_gamma   90.00
#
_symmetry.space_group_name_H-M   'P 1'
#
loop_
_entity.id
_entity.type
_entity.pdbx_description
1 polymer ?
#
loop_
_entity_poly.entity_id
_entity_poly.type
_entity_poly.pdbx_seq_one_letter_code
_entity_poly.pdbx_strand_id
1 'polypeptide(L)'
;FNSENLFFDLESQTQRSILSATGRGYYVLALIAPNSEPTNHFLRDIAPYKDAFEKWGQKMVLLFADASEAERFQKGDFANLPNTIVWGTDINQTNFNEVYTNMKLTNPTRPVIIVADTFNRIVFISQGYSIGLGEQLNNVINKLK
;
A
#
# COMPACT_ATOMS: atom_id res chain seq x y z
N PHE A 1 -11.74 6.96 2.24
CA PHE A 1 -10.41 7.53 1.95
C PHE A 1 -10.49 8.36 0.66
N ASN A 2 -9.86 9.52 0.67
CA ASN A 2 -9.87 10.43 -0.49
C ASN A 2 -8.75 10.07 -1.48
N SER A 3 -9.11 9.49 -2.62
CA SER A 3 -8.15 9.07 -3.64
C SER A 3 -7.45 10.23 -4.36
N GLU A 4 -7.91 11.46 -4.15
CA GLU A 4 -7.24 12.65 -4.70
C GLU A 4 -6.07 13.13 -3.83
N ASN A 5 -5.87 12.52 -2.67
CA ASN A 5 -4.73 12.85 -1.82
C ASN A 5 -3.42 12.62 -2.55
N LEU A 6 -2.46 13.50 -2.30
CA LEU A 6 -1.15 13.47 -2.95
C LEU A 6 -0.15 12.64 -2.16
N PHE A 7 0.79 12.05 -2.86
CA PHE A 7 1.97 11.41 -2.32
C PHE A 7 3.16 11.68 -3.24
N PHE A 8 4.37 11.42 -2.77
CA PHE A 8 5.57 11.56 -3.59
C PHE A 8 5.94 10.19 -4.16
N ASP A 9 5.90 10.10 -5.50
CA ASP A 9 6.22 8.86 -6.22
C ASP A 9 7.74 8.75 -6.35
N LEU A 10 8.31 7.67 -5.80
CA LEU A 10 9.77 7.48 -5.78
C LEU A 10 10.35 7.16 -7.14
N GLU A 11 9.59 6.57 -8.05
CA GLU A 11 10.07 6.26 -9.39
C GLU A 11 10.10 7.51 -10.26
N SER A 12 8.98 8.22 -10.36
CA SER A 12 8.88 9.43 -11.18
C SER A 12 9.51 10.66 -10.54
N GLN A 13 9.76 10.61 -9.23
CA GLN A 13 10.29 11.74 -8.46
C GLN A 13 9.38 12.96 -8.52
N THR A 14 8.07 12.72 -8.53
CA THR A 14 7.05 13.78 -8.61
C THR A 14 5.91 13.50 -7.64
N GLN A 15 5.17 14.55 -7.29
CA GLN A 15 3.92 14.40 -6.55
C GLN A 15 2.83 13.90 -7.47
N ARG A 16 2.06 12.93 -6.99
CA ARG A 16 0.91 12.36 -7.71
C ARG A 16 -0.22 12.12 -6.73
N SER A 17 -1.45 12.12 -7.23
CA SER A 17 -2.57 11.63 -6.43
C SER A 17 -2.64 10.11 -6.50
N ILE A 18 -3.27 9.51 -5.49
CA ILE A 18 -3.53 8.07 -5.51
C ILE A 18 -4.32 7.71 -6.78
N LEU A 19 -5.33 8.52 -7.10
CA LEU A 19 -6.16 8.32 -8.30
C LEU A 19 -5.32 8.35 -9.58
N SER A 20 -4.42 9.31 -9.72
CA SER A 20 -3.58 9.41 -10.92
C SER A 20 -2.63 8.22 -11.05
N ALA A 21 -2.16 7.69 -9.94
CA ALA A 21 -1.23 6.55 -9.93
C ALA A 21 -1.94 5.23 -10.26
N THR A 22 -3.18 5.05 -9.80
CA THR A 22 -3.87 3.76 -9.88
C THR A 22 -4.99 3.71 -10.90
N GLY A 23 -5.47 4.86 -11.36
CA GLY A 23 -6.62 4.91 -12.26
C GLY A 23 -7.94 4.71 -11.53
N ARG A 24 -9.02 4.59 -12.28
CA ARG A 24 -10.35 4.40 -11.71
C ARG A 24 -10.52 2.98 -11.18
N GLY A 25 -11.37 2.86 -10.17
CA GLY A 25 -11.77 1.58 -9.60
C GLY A 25 -11.10 1.33 -8.26
N TYR A 26 -10.95 0.06 -7.92
CA TYR A 26 -10.36 -0.33 -6.63
C TYR A 26 -8.83 -0.27 -6.69
N TYR A 27 -8.25 0.02 -5.53
CA TYR A 27 -6.80 0.03 -5.34
C TYR A 27 -6.45 -0.43 -3.94
N VAL A 28 -5.20 -0.83 -3.76
CA VAL A 28 -4.62 -1.14 -2.45
C VAL A 28 -3.71 0.01 -2.04
N LEU A 29 -3.90 0.51 -0.83
CA LEU A 29 -2.96 1.44 -0.21
C LEU A 29 -2.43 0.78 1.05
N ALA A 30 -1.12 0.59 1.13
CA ALA A 30 -0.48 0.01 2.29
C ALA A 30 0.53 1.01 2.87
N LEU A 31 0.39 1.28 4.16
CA LEU A 31 1.32 2.11 4.92
C LEU A 31 2.35 1.18 5.53
N ILE A 32 3.60 1.30 5.11
CA ILE A 32 4.67 0.36 5.45
C ILE A 32 5.79 1.05 6.20
N ALA A 33 6.63 0.25 6.87
CA ALA A 33 7.79 0.74 7.60
C ALA A 33 9.05 -0.01 7.15
N PRO A 34 10.20 0.70 7.02
CA PRO A 34 11.45 0.01 6.70
C PRO A 34 11.96 -0.77 7.92
N ASN A 35 12.72 -1.85 7.66
CA ASN A 35 13.37 -2.64 8.70
C ASN A 35 12.40 -3.13 9.78
N SER A 36 11.18 -3.44 9.37
CA SER A 36 10.10 -3.88 10.25
C SER A 36 9.71 -5.30 9.87
N GLU A 37 9.76 -6.22 10.84
CA GLU A 37 9.40 -7.61 10.57
C GLU A 37 7.96 -7.78 10.08
N PRO A 38 6.96 -7.09 10.64
CA PRO A 38 5.60 -7.19 10.09
C PRO A 38 5.50 -6.73 8.64
N THR A 39 6.15 -5.63 8.27
CA THR A 39 6.20 -5.18 6.88
C THR A 39 6.93 -6.19 6.00
N ASN A 40 8.07 -6.71 6.47
CA ASN A 40 8.85 -7.67 5.72
C ASN A 40 8.05 -8.95 5.44
N HIS A 41 7.31 -9.44 6.44
CA HIS A 41 6.44 -10.61 6.27
C HIS A 41 5.35 -10.34 5.25
N PHE A 42 4.74 -9.17 5.28
CA PHE A 42 3.74 -8.78 4.28
C PHE A 42 4.32 -8.80 2.87
N LEU A 43 5.49 -8.20 2.69
CA LEU A 43 6.13 -8.15 1.35
C LEU A 43 6.47 -9.55 0.84
N ARG A 44 6.95 -10.44 1.70
CA ARG A 44 7.21 -11.83 1.30
C ARG A 44 5.92 -12.59 1.02
N ASP A 45 4.83 -12.23 1.70
CA ASP A 45 3.52 -12.88 1.55
C ASP A 45 2.86 -12.57 0.21
N ILE A 46 3.11 -11.39 -0.36
CA ILE A 46 2.52 -11.04 -1.66
C ILE A 46 3.34 -11.61 -2.83
N ALA A 47 4.58 -12.01 -2.61
CA ALA A 47 5.44 -12.51 -3.68
C ALA A 47 4.84 -13.73 -4.42
N PRO A 48 4.20 -14.70 -3.77
CA PRO A 48 3.56 -15.82 -4.48
C PRO A 48 2.44 -15.38 -5.42
N TYR A 49 1.88 -14.20 -5.23
CA TYR A 49 0.77 -13.67 -6.02
C TYR A 49 1.23 -12.60 -7.01
N LYS A 50 2.53 -12.57 -7.31
CA LYS A 50 3.13 -11.58 -8.21
C LYS A 50 2.37 -11.47 -9.53
N ASP A 51 2.11 -12.60 -10.18
CA ASP A 51 1.44 -12.60 -11.48
C ASP A 51 0.02 -12.07 -11.40
N ALA A 52 -0.72 -12.41 -10.34
CA ALA A 52 -2.08 -11.94 -10.15
C ALA A 52 -2.12 -10.43 -9.94
N PHE A 53 -1.21 -9.90 -9.12
CA PHE A 53 -1.16 -8.45 -8.89
C PHE A 53 -0.73 -7.70 -10.15
N GLU A 54 0.24 -8.22 -10.90
CA GLU A 54 0.67 -7.60 -12.16
C GLU A 54 -0.44 -7.58 -13.20
N LYS A 55 -1.23 -8.65 -13.29
CA LYS A 55 -2.39 -8.71 -14.17
C LYS A 55 -3.45 -7.67 -13.80
N TRP A 56 -3.62 -7.41 -12.53
CA TRP A 56 -4.57 -6.41 -12.06
C TRP A 56 -4.15 -5.00 -12.48
N GLY A 57 -2.85 -4.78 -12.67
CA GLY A 57 -2.30 -3.50 -13.11
C GLY A 57 -1.67 -2.73 -11.98
N GLN A 58 -1.43 -1.44 -12.21
CA GLN A 58 -0.74 -0.56 -11.27
C GLN A 58 -1.72 -0.08 -10.19
N LYS A 59 -2.18 -1.02 -9.37
CA LYS A 59 -3.27 -0.79 -8.41
C LYS A 59 -2.83 -0.83 -6.95
N MET A 60 -1.54 -1.04 -6.69
CA MET A 60 -1.02 -1.14 -5.33
C MET A 60 -0.02 -0.02 -5.08
N VAL A 61 -0.31 0.81 -4.07
CA VAL A 61 0.57 1.90 -3.62
C VAL A 61 1.08 1.56 -2.23
N LEU A 62 2.40 1.52 -2.07
CA LEU A 62 3.05 1.30 -0.78
C LEU A 62 3.72 2.61 -0.35
N LEU A 63 3.32 3.14 0.81
CA LEU A 63 3.82 4.42 1.29
C LEU A 63 4.65 4.28 2.56
N PHE A 64 5.83 4.88 2.54
CA PHE A 64 6.59 5.18 3.76
C PHE A 64 6.10 6.52 4.34
N ALA A 65 6.34 6.73 5.63
CA ALA A 65 5.91 7.95 6.28
C ALA A 65 6.63 9.20 5.75
N ASP A 66 7.90 9.05 5.37
CA ASP A 66 8.72 10.17 4.89
C ASP A 66 9.92 9.66 4.09
N ALA A 67 10.70 10.58 3.54
CA ALA A 67 11.87 10.26 2.74
C ALA A 67 12.95 9.52 3.53
N SER A 68 13.10 9.83 4.80
CA SER A 68 14.07 9.17 5.67
C SER A 68 13.78 7.66 5.79
N GLU A 69 12.52 7.31 5.92
CA GLU A 69 12.12 5.90 5.96
C GLU A 69 12.40 5.21 4.62
N ALA A 70 12.06 5.87 3.52
CA ALA A 70 12.28 5.31 2.20
C ALA A 70 13.77 5.03 1.94
N GLU A 71 14.65 5.91 2.39
CA GLU A 71 16.09 5.75 2.24
C GLU A 71 16.63 4.53 2.99
N ARG A 72 16.00 4.15 4.09
CA ARG A 72 16.42 3.00 4.89
C ARG A 72 15.89 1.67 4.37
N PHE A 73 15.01 1.69 3.39
CA PHE A 73 14.39 0.49 2.85
C PHE A 73 15.27 -0.11 1.76
N GLN A 74 15.52 -1.42 1.84
CA GLN A 74 16.33 -2.17 0.88
C GLN A 74 15.43 -3.07 0.03
N LYS A 75 14.92 -2.52 -1.06
CA LYS A 75 14.03 -3.24 -1.97
C LYS A 75 14.66 -4.53 -2.52
N GLY A 76 15.97 -4.52 -2.72
CA GLY A 76 16.71 -5.67 -3.22
C GLY A 76 16.70 -6.89 -2.28
N ASP A 77 16.32 -6.70 -1.01
CA ASP A 77 16.19 -7.82 -0.06
C ASP A 77 14.95 -8.67 -0.31
N PHE A 78 14.06 -8.24 -1.23
CA PHE A 78 12.80 -8.92 -1.51
C PHE A 78 12.76 -9.39 -2.96
N ALA A 79 12.62 -10.71 -3.15
CA ALA A 79 12.50 -11.29 -4.48
C ALA A 79 11.04 -11.38 -4.91
N ASN A 80 10.81 -11.33 -6.21
CA ASN A 80 9.50 -11.61 -6.81
C ASN A 80 8.37 -10.67 -6.36
N LEU A 81 8.70 -9.41 -6.03
CA LEU A 81 7.66 -8.42 -5.81
C LEU A 81 7.02 -8.06 -7.15
N PRO A 82 5.71 -7.81 -7.16
CA PRO A 82 5.06 -7.32 -8.38
C PRO A 82 5.74 -6.06 -8.89
N ASN A 83 6.04 -6.01 -10.20
CA ASN A 83 6.71 -4.84 -10.78
C ASN A 83 5.75 -3.66 -10.97
N THR A 84 4.47 -3.87 -10.73
CA THR A 84 3.43 -2.85 -10.83
C THR A 84 3.21 -2.08 -9.52
N ILE A 85 3.93 -2.42 -8.45
CA ILE A 85 3.84 -1.67 -7.19
C ILE A 85 4.33 -0.24 -7.41
N VAL A 86 3.54 0.71 -6.90
CA VAL A 86 3.93 2.12 -6.84
C VAL A 86 4.51 2.38 -5.45
N TRP A 87 5.78 2.72 -5.39
CA TRP A 87 6.48 3.03 -4.14
C TRP A 87 6.49 4.53 -3.93
N GLY A 88 6.12 4.98 -2.75
CA GLY A 88 6.08 6.41 -2.47
C GLY A 88 6.28 6.75 -1.01
N THR A 89 6.30 8.05 -0.74
CA THR A 89 6.34 8.61 0.61
C THR A 89 5.16 9.54 0.80
N ASP A 90 4.67 9.62 2.03
CA ASP A 90 3.57 10.52 2.35
C ASP A 90 4.05 11.97 2.34
N ILE A 91 3.12 12.89 2.20
CA ILE A 91 3.38 14.33 2.20
C ILE A 91 2.64 14.91 3.41
N ASN A 92 3.40 15.48 4.34
CA ASN A 92 2.85 16.11 5.55
C ASN A 92 1.94 15.17 6.35
N GLN A 93 2.22 13.86 6.31
CA GLN A 93 1.44 12.82 7.00
C GLN A 93 -0.03 12.80 6.59
N THR A 94 -0.38 13.36 5.43
CA THR A 94 -1.78 13.49 5.00
C THR A 94 -2.47 12.14 4.89
N ASN A 95 -1.86 11.19 4.17
CA ASN A 95 -2.46 9.87 3.97
C ASN A 95 -2.45 9.04 5.26
N PHE A 96 -1.34 9.08 6.00
CA PHE A 96 -1.24 8.38 7.27
C PHE A 96 -2.29 8.87 8.26
N ASN A 97 -2.42 10.19 8.41
CA ASN A 97 -3.38 10.77 9.34
C ASN A 97 -4.82 10.44 8.94
N GLU A 98 -5.13 10.50 7.64
CA GLU A 98 -6.49 10.19 7.19
C GLU A 98 -6.85 8.73 7.47
N VAL A 99 -5.95 7.79 7.14
CA VAL A 99 -6.20 6.37 7.41
C VAL A 99 -6.36 6.14 8.91
N TYR A 100 -5.45 6.65 9.72
CA TYR A 100 -5.47 6.40 11.17
C TYR A 100 -6.70 7.02 11.81
N THR A 101 -7.03 8.27 11.46
CA THR A 101 -8.16 8.99 12.06
C THR A 101 -9.50 8.41 11.63
N ASN A 102 -9.69 8.22 10.33
CA ASN A 102 -10.96 7.73 9.78
C ASN A 102 -11.27 6.30 10.22
N MET A 103 -10.24 5.50 10.40
CA MET A 103 -10.40 4.10 10.83
C MET A 103 -10.32 3.95 12.35
N LYS A 104 -10.16 5.06 13.09
CA LYS A 104 -10.06 5.07 14.55
C LYS A 104 -8.98 4.15 15.08
N LEU A 105 -7.84 4.11 14.35
CA LEU A 105 -6.70 3.31 14.76
C LEU A 105 -5.90 4.06 15.81
N THR A 106 -5.57 3.39 16.91
CA THR A 106 -4.74 3.94 17.98
C THR A 106 -3.42 3.19 17.99
N ASN A 107 -2.32 3.91 17.79
CA ASN A 107 -0.97 3.34 17.76
C ASN A 107 -0.88 2.10 16.83
N PRO A 108 -1.30 2.23 15.57
CA PRO A 108 -1.32 1.08 14.68
C PRO A 108 0.09 0.58 14.37
N THR A 109 0.22 -0.75 14.27
CA THR A 109 1.45 -1.37 13.80
C THR A 109 1.38 -1.49 12.28
N ARG A 110 2.36 -0.92 11.59
CA ARG A 110 2.45 -1.08 10.14
C ARG A 110 2.92 -2.49 9.78
N PRO A 111 2.42 -3.11 8.71
CA PRO A 111 1.68 -2.48 7.63
C PRO A 111 0.22 -2.23 8.02
N VAL A 112 -0.32 -1.09 7.61
CA VAL A 112 -1.75 -0.82 7.64
C VAL A 112 -2.23 -0.80 6.21
N ILE A 113 -3.18 -1.65 5.87
CA ILE A 113 -3.58 -1.90 4.49
C ILE A 113 -5.05 -1.59 4.34
N ILE A 114 -5.39 -0.80 3.33
CA ILE A 114 -6.77 -0.61 2.92
C ILE A 114 -6.93 -1.02 1.47
N VAL A 115 -8.12 -1.50 1.13
CA VAL A 115 -8.60 -1.60 -0.25
C VAL A 115 -9.77 -0.63 -0.35
N ALA A 116 -9.65 0.31 -1.27
CA ALA A 116 -10.63 1.37 -1.43
C ALA A 116 -10.90 1.61 -2.91
N ASP A 117 -11.90 2.44 -3.22
CA ASP A 117 -12.21 2.78 -4.60
C ASP A 117 -12.19 4.31 -4.80
N THR A 118 -12.30 4.72 -6.05
CA THR A 118 -12.26 6.13 -6.42
C THR A 118 -13.55 6.89 -6.10
N PHE A 119 -14.53 6.21 -5.47
CA PHE A 119 -15.71 6.85 -4.88
C PHE A 119 -15.55 7.02 -3.37
N ASN A 120 -14.31 6.93 -2.88
CA ASN A 120 -13.92 7.15 -1.48
C ASN A 120 -14.49 6.09 -0.51
N ARG A 121 -14.85 4.91 -1.02
CA ARG A 121 -15.32 3.80 -0.20
C ARG A 121 -14.18 2.88 0.16
N ILE A 122 -14.11 2.47 1.43
CA ILE A 122 -13.16 1.47 1.91
C ILE A 122 -13.89 0.15 2.06
N VAL A 123 -13.38 -0.90 1.42
CA VAL A 123 -14.00 -2.23 1.41
C VAL A 123 -13.21 -3.27 2.19
N PHE A 124 -11.99 -2.95 2.58
CA PHE A 124 -11.14 -3.84 3.37
C PHE A 124 -10.13 -3.02 4.15
N ILE A 125 -9.84 -3.43 5.38
CA ILE A 125 -8.78 -2.83 6.18
C ILE A 125 -8.10 -3.91 7.02
N SER A 126 -6.77 -3.81 7.15
CA SER A 126 -5.98 -4.69 7.99
C SER A 126 -4.91 -3.87 8.71
N GLN A 127 -4.67 -4.20 9.97
CA GLN A 127 -3.65 -3.56 10.79
C GLN A 127 -2.66 -4.61 11.28
N GLY A 128 -1.37 -4.35 11.04
CA GLY A 128 -0.31 -5.29 11.38
C GLY A 128 -0.25 -6.47 10.44
N TYR A 129 0.61 -7.43 10.78
CA TYR A 129 0.75 -8.63 9.97
C TYR A 129 0.10 -9.83 10.69
N SER A 130 -0.62 -10.64 9.92
CA SER A 130 -1.08 -11.96 10.34
C SER A 130 -0.77 -12.97 9.25
N ILE A 131 -0.59 -14.23 9.65
CA ILE A 131 -0.30 -15.31 8.69
C ILE A 131 -1.44 -15.39 7.68
N GLY A 132 -1.08 -15.44 6.39
CA GLY A 132 -2.07 -15.51 5.32
C GLY A 132 -2.56 -14.17 4.83
N LEU A 133 -1.96 -13.06 5.27
CA LEU A 133 -2.38 -11.72 4.86
C LEU A 133 -2.34 -11.54 3.34
N GLY A 134 -1.28 -12.01 2.68
CA GLY A 134 -1.16 -11.92 1.23
C GLY A 134 -2.26 -12.70 0.51
N GLU A 135 -2.58 -13.89 0.97
CA GLU A 135 -3.68 -14.68 0.43
C GLU A 135 -5.01 -13.99 0.63
N GLN A 136 -5.25 -13.46 1.83
CA GLN A 136 -6.47 -12.73 2.14
C GLN A 136 -6.64 -11.53 1.21
N LEU A 137 -5.58 -10.76 1.02
CA LEU A 137 -5.60 -9.60 0.13
C LEU A 137 -5.89 -10.03 -1.31
N ASN A 138 -5.23 -11.07 -1.79
CA ASN A 138 -5.47 -11.60 -3.13
C ASN A 138 -6.92 -12.04 -3.32
N ASN A 139 -7.50 -12.69 -2.31
CA ASN A 139 -8.90 -13.12 -2.36
C ASN A 139 -9.86 -11.93 -2.41
N VAL A 140 -9.60 -10.88 -1.64
CA VAL A 140 -10.41 -9.66 -1.67
C VAL A 140 -10.38 -9.06 -3.06
N ILE A 141 -9.20 -8.92 -3.65
CA ILE A 141 -9.03 -8.33 -4.99
C ILE A 141 -9.75 -9.17 -6.04
N ASN A 142 -9.67 -10.49 -5.96
CA ASN A 142 -10.33 -11.37 -6.93
C ASN A 142 -11.85 -11.23 -6.91
N LYS A 143 -12.44 -10.91 -5.75
CA LYS A 143 -13.88 -10.66 -5.64
C LYS A 143 -14.29 -9.31 -6.22
N LEU A 144 -13.35 -8.39 -6.38
CA LEU A 144 -13.63 -7.03 -6.85
C LEU A 144 -13.39 -6.85 -8.34
N LYS A 145 -12.79 -7.84 -8.98
CA LYS A 145 -12.52 -7.79 -10.43
C LYS A 145 -13.78 -7.99 -11.24
#